data_94bf71ff0b2294d2ca24c01b8e3a9124
#
_entry.id   94bf71ff0b2294d2ca24c01b8e3a9124
#
_cell.length_a   1.000
_cell.length_b   1.000
_cell.length_c   1.000
_cell.angle_alpha   90.00
_cell.angle_beta   90.00
_cell.angle_gamma   90.00
#
_symmetry.space_group_name_H-M   'P 1'
#
loop_
_entity.id
_entity.type
_entity.pdbx_description
1 polymer ?
#
loop_
_entity_poly.entity_id
_entity_poly.type
_entity_poly.pdbx_seq_one_letter_code
_entity_poly.pdbx_strand_id
1 'polypeptide(L)'
;MRIIKEIIIHCSATKEDKDYTVADIDRWHRARGFRKIGYHFVIYRNGDIHVGRSLSEIGAHCKGHNAISIGICYIGGLSKDGKPKDTRTIEQKAALLDLIGQLKEEFPHATIHGHNEFSAKASKKDRKSVV
;
A
#
# COMPACT_ATOMS: atom_id res chain seq x y z
N MET A 1 10.37 19.25 -3.26
CA MET A 1 9.30 18.23 -3.09
C MET A 1 8.98 17.55 -4.41
N ARG A 2 8.72 16.25 -4.38
CA ARG A 2 8.33 15.51 -5.60
C ARG A 2 6.95 15.96 -6.09
N ILE A 3 6.71 15.79 -7.39
CA ILE A 3 5.38 15.96 -7.96
C ILE A 3 4.62 14.65 -7.75
N ILE A 4 3.49 14.70 -7.06
CA ILE A 4 2.67 13.53 -6.77
C ILE A 4 1.44 13.55 -7.67
N LYS A 5 1.33 12.54 -8.55
CA LYS A 5 0.23 12.37 -9.48
C LYS A 5 -0.65 11.17 -9.15
N GLU A 6 -0.16 10.25 -8.33
CA GLU A 6 -0.86 9.00 -8.04
C GLU A 6 -0.71 8.60 -6.59
N ILE A 7 -1.78 8.03 -6.04
CA ILE A 7 -1.80 7.38 -4.74
C ILE A 7 -2.12 5.92 -5.03
N ILE A 8 -1.18 5.01 -4.73
CA ILE A 8 -1.30 3.60 -5.08
C ILE A 8 -1.47 2.77 -3.81
N ILE A 9 -2.52 1.97 -3.78
CA ILE A 9 -2.88 1.15 -2.63
C ILE A 9 -2.45 -0.28 -2.87
N HIS A 10 -1.72 -0.83 -1.90
CA HIS A 10 -1.21 -2.19 -1.89
C HIS A 10 -1.71 -2.94 -0.66
N CYS A 11 -1.67 -4.27 -0.72
CA CYS A 11 -1.74 -5.09 0.48
C CYS A 11 -0.38 -5.73 0.72
N SER A 12 -0.14 -6.17 1.96
CA SER A 12 1.11 -6.86 2.29
C SER A 12 1.16 -8.29 1.77
N ALA A 13 0.04 -8.80 1.24
CA ALA A 13 -0.12 -10.19 0.83
C ALA A 13 0.20 -11.15 1.98
N THR A 14 -0.37 -10.88 3.14
CA THR A 14 -0.24 -11.69 4.35
C THR A 14 -1.61 -12.20 4.80
N LYS A 15 -1.61 -13.29 5.56
CA LYS A 15 -2.85 -13.93 6.00
C LYS A 15 -3.63 -13.03 6.97
N GLU A 16 -4.95 -13.03 6.84
CA GLU A 16 -5.84 -12.14 7.57
C GLU A 16 -5.83 -12.31 9.09
N ASP A 17 -5.36 -13.46 9.58
CA ASP A 17 -5.28 -13.77 11.00
C ASP A 17 -3.91 -13.45 11.61
N LYS A 18 -3.04 -12.77 10.87
CA LYS A 18 -1.69 -12.42 11.31
C LYS A 18 -1.51 -10.91 11.36
N ASP A 19 -0.81 -10.46 12.38
CA ASP A 19 -0.41 -9.06 12.53
C ASP A 19 1.07 -8.93 12.14
N TYR A 20 1.34 -7.92 11.33
CA TYR A 20 2.71 -7.57 10.94
C TYR A 20 2.90 -6.06 11.10
N THR A 21 4.14 -5.65 11.19
CA THR A 21 4.51 -4.26 11.46
C THR A 21 5.36 -3.67 10.34
N VAL A 22 5.60 -2.36 10.41
CA VAL A 22 6.55 -1.68 9.51
C VAL A 22 7.91 -2.37 9.59
N ALA A 23 8.35 -2.76 10.80
CA ALA A 23 9.64 -3.42 10.99
C ALA A 23 9.71 -4.75 10.23
N ASP A 24 8.62 -5.51 10.19
CA ASP A 24 8.56 -6.76 9.45
C ASP A 24 8.70 -6.51 7.94
N ILE A 25 7.94 -5.55 7.41
CA ILE A 25 7.98 -5.22 5.98
C ILE A 25 9.36 -4.66 5.61
N ASP A 26 9.92 -3.80 6.46
CA ASP A 26 11.25 -3.25 6.26
C ASP A 26 12.29 -4.36 6.14
N ARG A 27 12.24 -5.34 7.04
CA ARG A 27 13.13 -6.50 7.00
C ARG A 27 12.98 -7.29 5.70
N TRP A 28 11.74 -7.52 5.26
CA TRP A 28 11.47 -8.25 4.02
C TRP A 28 11.99 -7.50 2.79
N HIS A 29 11.77 -6.19 2.75
CA HIS A 29 12.25 -5.37 1.63
C HIS A 29 13.77 -5.28 1.60
N ARG A 30 14.43 -5.14 2.75
CA ARG A 30 15.89 -5.14 2.82
C ARG A 30 16.47 -6.49 2.37
N ALA A 31 15.82 -7.60 2.71
CA ALA A 31 16.20 -8.92 2.24
C ALA A 31 16.10 -9.05 0.71
N ARG A 32 15.25 -8.25 0.08
CA ARG A 32 15.09 -8.20 -1.39
C ARG A 32 16.04 -7.19 -2.05
N GLY A 33 16.91 -6.56 -1.29
CA GLY A 33 17.86 -5.59 -1.82
C GLY A 33 17.45 -4.12 -1.72
N PHE A 34 16.30 -3.82 -1.13
CA PHE A 34 15.87 -2.44 -0.92
C PHE A 34 16.68 -1.83 0.23
N ARG A 35 16.92 -0.51 0.19
CA ARG A 35 17.61 0.16 1.30
C ARG A 35 16.74 0.24 2.56
N LYS A 36 15.41 0.19 2.40
CA LYS A 36 14.42 0.14 3.50
C LYS A 36 13.04 -0.16 2.92
N ILE A 37 12.02 -0.20 3.79
CA ILE A 37 10.63 -0.37 3.36
C ILE A 37 10.29 0.59 2.20
N GLY A 38 9.61 0.08 1.19
CA GLY A 38 9.30 0.84 -0.03
C GLY A 38 8.00 1.64 0.02
N TYR A 39 7.14 1.42 1.01
CA TYR A 39 5.87 2.14 1.15
C TYR A 39 6.05 3.42 1.96
N HIS A 40 5.19 4.40 1.72
CA HIS A 40 5.16 5.64 2.49
C HIS A 40 4.32 5.50 3.74
N PHE A 41 3.24 4.70 3.68
CA PHE A 41 2.35 4.44 4.81
C PHE A 41 1.99 2.96 4.89
N VAL A 42 1.83 2.49 6.11
CA VAL A 42 1.34 1.13 6.38
C VAL A 42 0.16 1.22 7.34
N ILE A 43 -0.94 0.59 7.00
CA ILE A 43 -2.15 0.56 7.83
C ILE A 43 -2.25 -0.82 8.48
N TYR A 44 -2.15 -0.85 9.79
CA TYR A 44 -2.22 -2.08 10.59
C TYR A 44 -3.66 -2.60 10.65
N ARG A 45 -3.81 -3.86 11.05
CA ARG A 45 -5.12 -4.51 11.17
C ARG A 45 -6.09 -3.72 12.05
N ASN A 46 -5.58 -3.06 13.10
CA ASN A 46 -6.38 -2.24 14.02
C ASN A 46 -6.67 -0.83 13.50
N GLY A 47 -6.19 -0.49 12.31
CA GLY A 47 -6.39 0.84 11.72
C GLY A 47 -5.28 1.85 12.01
N ASP A 48 -4.28 1.50 12.81
CA ASP A 48 -3.16 2.40 13.07
C ASP A 48 -2.38 2.65 11.77
N ILE A 49 -2.07 3.93 11.52
CA ILE A 49 -1.31 4.35 10.34
C ILE A 49 0.13 4.62 10.76
N HIS A 50 1.07 3.96 10.12
CA HIS A 50 2.49 4.11 10.39
C HIS A 50 3.22 4.61 9.15
N VAL A 51 4.26 5.42 9.35
CA VAL A 51 5.07 5.96 8.25
C VAL A 51 6.22 5.01 7.93
N GLY A 52 6.42 4.76 6.63
CA GLY A 52 7.60 4.07 6.13
C GLY A 52 8.61 5.08 5.60
N ARG A 53 8.58 5.36 4.29
CA ARG A 53 9.39 6.44 3.71
C ARG A 53 8.69 7.78 3.91
N SER A 54 9.46 8.87 4.01
CA SER A 54 8.86 10.21 4.02
C SER A 54 8.28 10.53 2.64
N LEU A 55 7.33 11.46 2.58
CA LEU A 55 6.71 11.84 1.31
C LEU A 55 7.69 12.45 0.31
N SER A 56 8.79 13.01 0.77
CA SER A 56 9.83 13.55 -0.10
C SER A 56 10.70 12.47 -0.74
N GLU A 57 10.67 11.25 -0.22
CA GLU A 57 11.42 10.13 -0.75
C GLU A 57 10.63 9.41 -1.84
N ILE A 58 11.31 9.06 -2.93
CA ILE A 58 10.73 8.17 -3.95
C ILE A 58 10.59 6.78 -3.32
N GLY A 59 9.42 6.18 -3.47
CA GLY A 59 9.17 4.85 -2.93
C GLY A 59 9.78 3.73 -3.76
N ALA A 60 9.52 2.50 -3.35
CA ALA A 60 9.88 1.29 -4.09
C ALA A 60 8.73 0.30 -3.94
N HIS A 61 7.61 0.58 -4.61
CA HIS A 61 6.39 -0.19 -4.45
C HIS A 61 5.64 -0.45 -5.76
N CYS A 62 5.94 0.29 -6.82
CA CYS A 62 5.28 0.10 -8.11
C CYS A 62 6.22 0.57 -9.22
N LYS A 63 6.89 -0.37 -9.86
CA LYS A 63 7.87 -0.10 -10.90
C LYS A 63 7.28 0.79 -12.00
N GLY A 64 8.00 1.85 -12.36
CA GLY A 64 7.56 2.82 -13.36
C GLY A 64 6.69 3.95 -12.81
N HIS A 65 6.20 3.84 -11.57
CA HIS A 65 5.32 4.84 -10.95
C HIS A 65 5.90 5.42 -9.67
N ASN A 66 7.02 4.90 -9.18
CA ASN A 66 7.59 5.29 -7.89
C ASN A 66 7.87 6.79 -7.77
N ALA A 67 8.38 7.41 -8.83
CA ALA A 67 8.80 8.81 -8.78
C ALA A 67 7.64 9.79 -8.62
N ILE A 68 6.43 9.41 -9.02
CA ILE A 68 5.25 10.29 -9.06
C ILE A 68 4.13 9.85 -8.13
N SER A 69 4.38 8.88 -7.25
CA SER A 69 3.32 8.26 -6.46
C SER A 69 3.64 8.20 -4.97
N ILE A 70 2.56 8.01 -4.21
CA ILE A 70 2.61 7.65 -2.80
C ILE A 70 2.10 6.21 -2.68
N GLY A 71 2.85 5.35 -2.00
CA GLY A 71 2.45 3.97 -1.77
C GLY A 71 1.87 3.78 -0.38
N ILE A 72 0.65 3.28 -0.31
CA ILE A 72 -0.03 2.91 0.94
C ILE A 72 -0.20 1.40 0.94
N CYS A 73 0.24 0.73 2.01
CA CYS A 73 0.07 -0.71 2.16
C CYS A 73 -0.80 -1.00 3.38
N TYR A 74 -1.86 -1.79 3.21
CA TYR A 74 -2.58 -2.32 4.36
C TYR A 74 -2.13 -3.75 4.66
N ILE A 75 -2.07 -4.09 5.93
CA ILE A 75 -1.67 -5.43 6.37
C ILE A 75 -2.83 -6.40 6.09
N GLY A 76 -2.55 -7.45 5.35
CA GLY A 76 -3.53 -8.45 4.94
C GLY A 76 -3.46 -8.78 3.46
N GLY A 77 -4.62 -9.08 2.88
CA GLY A 77 -4.75 -9.38 1.46
C GLY A 77 -4.90 -10.85 1.14
N LEU A 78 -4.67 -11.74 2.11
CA LEU A 78 -4.86 -13.18 1.93
C LEU A 78 -5.81 -13.72 2.98
N SER A 79 -6.64 -14.69 2.60
CA SER A 79 -7.45 -15.45 3.52
C SER A 79 -6.58 -16.31 4.43
N LYS A 80 -7.19 -16.94 5.44
CA LYS A 80 -6.45 -17.81 6.38
C LYS A 80 -5.74 -18.96 5.69
N ASP A 81 -6.28 -19.43 4.55
CA ASP A 81 -5.68 -20.49 3.75
C ASP A 81 -4.77 -19.97 2.63
N GLY A 82 -4.45 -18.67 2.64
CA GLY A 82 -3.45 -18.08 1.74
C GLY A 82 -3.94 -17.67 0.36
N LYS A 83 -5.25 -17.58 0.16
CA LYS A 83 -5.81 -17.15 -1.13
C LYS A 83 -6.07 -15.63 -1.15
N PRO A 84 -5.94 -14.97 -2.31
CA PRO A 84 -6.26 -13.54 -2.42
C PRO A 84 -7.68 -13.25 -1.95
N LYS A 85 -7.82 -12.22 -1.11
CA LYS A 85 -9.08 -11.81 -0.52
C LYS A 85 -9.01 -10.37 -0.07
N ASP A 86 -10.12 -9.64 -0.16
CA ASP A 86 -10.22 -8.32 0.47
C ASP A 86 -10.44 -8.54 1.97
N THR A 87 -9.35 -8.44 2.72
CA THR A 87 -9.33 -8.72 4.16
C THR A 87 -9.35 -7.47 5.01
N ARG A 88 -9.59 -6.29 4.42
CA ARG A 88 -9.57 -5.03 5.16
C ARG A 88 -10.58 -5.07 6.29
N THR A 89 -10.12 -4.75 7.50
CA THR A 89 -11.02 -4.59 8.65
C THR A 89 -11.81 -3.29 8.51
N ILE A 90 -12.83 -3.14 9.33
CA ILE A 90 -13.61 -1.88 9.38
C ILE A 90 -12.67 -0.72 9.75
N GLU A 91 -11.77 -0.96 10.70
CA GLU A 91 -10.78 0.02 11.15
C GLU A 91 -9.80 0.40 10.02
N GLN A 92 -9.37 -0.59 9.23
CA GLN A 92 -8.50 -0.33 8.09
C GLN A 92 -9.20 0.47 7.00
N LYS A 93 -10.47 0.17 6.72
CA LYS A 93 -11.25 0.92 5.73
C LYS A 93 -11.43 2.38 6.15
N ALA A 94 -11.75 2.61 7.42
CA ALA A 94 -11.89 3.96 7.96
C ALA A 94 -10.56 4.73 7.91
N ALA A 95 -9.47 4.10 8.32
CA ALA A 95 -8.14 4.71 8.29
C ALA A 95 -7.69 5.03 6.87
N LEU A 96 -7.96 4.13 5.92
CA LEU A 96 -7.61 4.34 4.52
C LEU A 96 -8.36 5.53 3.92
N LEU A 97 -9.68 5.63 4.17
CA LEU A 97 -10.47 6.77 3.70
C LEU A 97 -9.97 8.09 4.30
N ASP A 98 -9.65 8.10 5.59
CA ASP A 98 -9.14 9.29 6.27
C ASP A 98 -7.79 9.71 5.69
N LEU A 99 -6.88 8.77 5.52
CA LEU A 99 -5.56 9.05 4.97
C LEU A 99 -5.65 9.56 3.53
N ILE A 100 -6.47 8.92 2.70
CA ILE A 100 -6.68 9.35 1.31
C ILE A 100 -7.26 10.76 1.29
N GLY A 101 -8.22 11.06 2.18
CA GLY A 101 -8.80 12.40 2.28
C GLY A 101 -7.76 13.46 2.58
N GLN A 102 -6.88 13.20 3.53
CA GLN A 102 -5.79 14.11 3.89
C GLN A 102 -4.80 14.28 2.73
N LEU A 103 -4.43 13.20 2.06
CA LEU A 103 -3.52 13.27 0.92
C LEU A 103 -4.13 14.00 -0.26
N LYS A 104 -5.43 13.85 -0.49
CA LYS A 104 -6.13 14.57 -1.56
C LYS A 104 -6.23 16.08 -1.29
N GLU A 105 -6.26 16.49 -0.03
CA GLU A 105 -6.18 17.92 0.31
C GLU A 105 -4.82 18.51 -0.08
N GLU A 106 -3.76 17.76 0.15
CA GLU A 106 -2.40 18.20 -0.20
C GLU A 106 -2.10 18.03 -1.69
N PHE A 107 -2.61 16.97 -2.30
CA PHE A 107 -2.38 16.63 -3.70
C PHE A 107 -3.71 16.44 -4.44
N PRO A 108 -4.47 17.54 -4.68
CA PRO A 108 -5.85 17.42 -5.19
C PRO A 108 -5.97 16.82 -6.58
N HIS A 109 -4.91 16.85 -7.37
CA HIS A 109 -4.92 16.27 -8.73
C HIS A 109 -4.45 14.81 -8.76
N ALA A 110 -4.00 14.26 -7.62
CA ALA A 110 -3.57 12.87 -7.59
C ALA A 110 -4.75 11.93 -7.79
N THR A 111 -4.57 10.90 -8.61
CA THR A 111 -5.57 9.86 -8.82
C THR A 111 -5.27 8.65 -7.93
N ILE A 112 -6.29 7.88 -7.60
CA ILE A 112 -6.19 6.76 -6.67
C ILE A 112 -6.26 5.46 -7.45
N HIS A 113 -5.32 4.54 -7.20
CA HIS A 113 -5.20 3.30 -7.94
C HIS A 113 -4.88 2.12 -7.02
N GLY A 114 -5.33 0.93 -7.42
CA GLY A 114 -4.80 -0.31 -6.86
C GLY A 114 -3.54 -0.69 -7.61
N HIS A 115 -2.63 -1.38 -6.94
CA HIS A 115 -1.33 -1.75 -7.54
C HIS A 115 -1.48 -2.55 -8.83
N ASN A 116 -2.41 -3.49 -8.88
CA ASN A 116 -2.56 -4.36 -10.05
C ASN A 116 -3.16 -3.67 -11.27
N GLU A 117 -3.62 -2.42 -11.17
CA GLU A 117 -3.99 -1.64 -12.35
C GLU A 117 -2.79 -1.40 -13.27
N PHE A 118 -1.59 -1.37 -12.70
CA PHE A 118 -0.36 -1.08 -13.43
C PHE A 118 0.45 -2.33 -13.75
N SER A 119 -0.03 -3.51 -13.36
CA SER A 119 0.64 -4.76 -13.67
C SER A 119 0.33 -5.18 -15.10
N ALA A 120 1.36 -5.33 -15.92
CA ALA A 120 1.20 -5.77 -17.31
C ALA A 120 0.61 -7.19 -17.42
N LYS A 121 0.72 -7.98 -16.36
CA LYS A 121 0.21 -9.35 -16.30
C LYS A 121 -1.10 -9.47 -15.55
N ALA A 122 -1.64 -8.37 -15.01
CA ALA A 122 -2.88 -8.41 -14.27
C ALA A 122 -4.04 -8.72 -15.20
N SER A 123 -4.80 -9.74 -14.87
CA SER A 123 -6.06 -10.05 -15.54
C SER A 123 -7.16 -9.13 -15.00
N LYS A 124 -8.28 -9.04 -15.71
CA LYS A 124 -9.45 -8.32 -15.20
C LYS A 124 -9.91 -8.87 -13.86
N LYS A 125 -9.75 -10.18 -13.65
CA LYS A 125 -10.11 -10.84 -12.40
C LYS A 125 -9.23 -10.35 -11.24
N ASP A 126 -7.94 -10.20 -11.48
CA ASP A 126 -7.00 -9.74 -10.46
C ASP A 126 -7.26 -8.30 -10.06
N ARG A 127 -7.66 -7.46 -11.02
CA ARG A 127 -7.97 -6.05 -10.75
C ARG A 127 -9.12 -5.87 -9.77
N LYS A 128 -10.03 -6.83 -9.70
CA LYS A 128 -11.17 -6.77 -8.78
C LYS A 128 -10.81 -7.15 -7.35
N SER A 129 -9.70 -7.82 -7.15
CA SER A 129 -9.30 -8.32 -5.83
C SER A 129 -8.58 -7.28 -4.99
N VAL A 130 -8.21 -6.14 -5.56
CA VAL A 130 -7.46 -5.10 -4.87
C VAL A 130 -8.33 -3.88 -4.66
N VAL A 131 -8.39 -3.38 -3.48
CA VAL A 131 -9.16 -2.18 -3.08
C VAL A 131 -10.65 -2.45 -3.11
#